data_70c787d97fb58c44976d0a5a927cffbf
#
_entry.id   70c787d97fb58c44976d0a5a927cffbf
#
_cell.length_a   1.000
_cell.length_b   1.000
_cell.length_c   1.000
_cell.angle_alpha   90.00
_cell.angle_beta   90.00
_cell.angle_gamma   90.00
#
_symmetry.space_group_name_H-M   'P 1'
#
loop_
_entity.id
_entity.type
_entity.pdbx_description
1 polymer ?
#
loop_
_entity_poly.entity_id
_entity_poly.type
_entity_poly.pdbx_seq_one_letter_code
_entity_poly.pdbx_strand_id
1 'polypeptide(L)'
;VAADHRCFPFPRISYFCLAKPQLLDSLEKIKAPIAEEIRQFEEKFRTAMKGSVPLLNTIMRYIIKRKGKQMRPMFVFLSAGMCGGINESTYRAASLIELLHTATLVHDDVVDDSNLRRGFFSINAIWKNKIAVLVGDYLLSRGLLIALDHNEFELLRIVSNATREMSEGELLQIEKARRLDIAEDVYFDIIRKKTATLIASCCACGAASVNAGEERVKAMWEFGLNAGIAFQIKDDLFDYEIHNKTGKPAGTDIRDQKMTLPLIYLLNHSGVIEKRWIINTVKSHYDDAPRVAELVAKVYERGGIGYAKEKMLEFRQKAMDSLAGFAGNRYAESLAELLIYTTERNK
;
A
#
# COMPACT_ATOMS: atom_id res chain seq x y z
N VAL A 1 46.64 5.83 -27.10
CA VAL A 1 46.11 6.92 -26.26
C VAL A 1 45.01 6.27 -25.40
N ALA A 2 45.35 5.97 -24.14
CA ALA A 2 44.49 5.31 -23.19
C ALA A 2 43.57 6.34 -22.54
N ALA A 3 42.27 6.06 -22.49
CA ALA A 3 41.27 6.82 -21.75
C ALA A 3 41.14 6.23 -20.32
N ASP A 4 41.45 7.09 -19.37
CA ASP A 4 41.49 6.85 -17.92
C ASP A 4 40.07 6.85 -17.35
N HIS A 5 39.50 5.69 -17.00
CA HIS A 5 38.25 5.57 -16.27
C HIS A 5 38.51 5.60 -14.78
N ARG A 6 38.45 6.78 -14.16
CA ARG A 6 38.44 6.91 -12.70
C ARG A 6 37.07 6.52 -12.15
N CYS A 7 36.98 5.29 -11.61
CA CYS A 7 35.90 4.87 -10.71
C CYS A 7 35.98 5.65 -9.41
N PHE A 8 34.93 6.40 -9.09
CA PHE A 8 34.71 6.94 -7.74
C PHE A 8 34.26 5.79 -6.82
N PRO A 9 34.88 5.60 -5.66
CA PRO A 9 34.45 4.61 -4.70
C PRO A 9 33.29 5.17 -3.86
N PHE A 10 32.06 4.74 -4.14
CA PHE A 10 30.97 4.87 -3.19
C PHE A 10 31.21 3.94 -2.00
N PRO A 11 31.01 4.40 -0.75
CA PRO A 11 31.07 3.50 0.39
C PRO A 11 29.96 2.46 0.27
N ARG A 12 30.36 1.19 0.14
CA ARG A 12 29.47 0.04 0.25
C ARG A 12 28.87 0.03 1.65
N ILE A 13 27.59 0.42 1.78
CA ILE A 13 26.81 0.07 2.95
C ILE A 13 26.71 -1.45 2.95
N SER A 14 27.41 -2.09 3.88
CA SER A 14 27.38 -3.53 4.06
C SER A 14 25.97 -3.96 4.41
N TYR A 15 25.35 -4.73 3.50
CA TYR A 15 24.08 -5.37 3.75
C TYR A 15 24.24 -6.41 4.87
N PHE A 16 23.75 -6.08 6.05
CA PHE A 16 23.59 -7.05 7.12
C PHE A 16 22.51 -8.04 6.70
N CYS A 17 22.92 -9.29 6.54
CA CYS A 17 22.05 -10.44 6.41
C CYS A 17 21.42 -10.69 7.79
N LEU A 18 20.24 -10.13 8.09
CA LEU A 18 19.53 -10.34 9.34
C LEU A 18 18.75 -11.65 9.27
N ALA A 19 19.19 -12.63 10.05
CA ALA A 19 18.54 -13.90 10.28
C ALA A 19 17.19 -13.71 11.04
N LYS A 20 16.21 -14.59 10.72
CA LYS A 20 14.87 -14.62 11.31
C LYS A 20 14.90 -14.98 12.81
N PRO A 21 14.51 -14.11 13.74
CA PRO A 21 13.22 -14.17 14.47
C PRO A 21 12.61 -12.81 14.88
N GLN A 22 12.79 -11.74 14.14
CA GLN A 22 12.76 -10.37 14.67
C GLN A 22 11.79 -9.39 13.99
N LEU A 23 10.71 -9.84 13.37
CA LEU A 23 9.77 -8.93 12.68
C LEU A 23 8.95 -8.02 13.63
N LEU A 24 8.70 -8.47 14.85
CA LEU A 24 8.04 -7.65 15.88
C LEU A 24 9.03 -6.64 16.51
N ASP A 25 10.26 -7.08 16.80
CA ASP A 25 11.35 -6.20 17.26
C ASP A 25 11.70 -5.13 16.21
N SER A 26 11.59 -5.44 14.91
CA SER A 26 11.87 -4.48 13.86
C SER A 26 10.83 -3.36 13.77
N LEU A 27 9.54 -3.67 13.94
CA LEU A 27 8.48 -2.66 13.88
C LEU A 27 8.53 -1.70 15.07
N GLU A 28 8.89 -2.17 16.26
CA GLU A 28 9.08 -1.31 17.44
C GLU A 28 10.30 -0.39 17.27
N LYS A 29 11.39 -0.86 16.68
CA LYS A 29 12.54 -0.02 16.33
C LYS A 29 12.17 1.06 15.30
N ILE A 30 11.44 0.69 14.26
CA ILE A 30 10.95 1.64 13.23
C ILE A 30 10.09 2.73 13.87
N LYS A 31 9.24 2.38 14.85
CA LYS A 31 8.38 3.31 15.57
C LYS A 31 9.11 4.15 16.61
N ALA A 32 10.26 3.73 17.08
CA ALA A 32 10.93 4.38 18.22
C ALA A 32 11.03 5.91 18.10
N PRO A 33 11.37 6.52 16.94
CA PRO A 33 11.44 7.98 16.82
C PRO A 33 10.11 8.72 16.90
N ILE A 34 8.97 7.99 16.76
CA ILE A 34 7.61 8.53 16.71
C ILE A 34 6.65 7.81 17.67
N ALA A 35 7.17 7.10 18.67
CA ALA A 35 6.34 6.26 19.56
C ALA A 35 5.31 7.07 20.33
N GLU A 36 5.70 8.24 20.83
CA GLU A 36 4.81 9.12 21.58
C GLU A 36 3.76 9.75 20.64
N GLU A 37 4.16 10.14 19.44
CA GLU A 37 3.28 10.72 18.42
C GLU A 37 2.21 9.70 17.98
N ILE A 38 2.57 8.44 17.79
CA ILE A 38 1.62 7.38 17.46
C ILE A 38 0.63 7.16 18.63
N ARG A 39 1.10 7.20 19.87
CA ARG A 39 0.22 7.09 21.05
C ARG A 39 -0.79 8.24 21.12
N GLN A 40 -0.32 9.48 20.98
CA GLN A 40 -1.19 10.67 20.96
C GLN A 40 -2.15 10.66 19.76
N PHE A 41 -1.68 10.23 18.60
CA PHE A 41 -2.51 10.06 17.41
C PHE A 41 -3.69 9.12 17.67
N GLU A 42 -3.48 8.00 18.35
CA GLU A 42 -4.55 7.06 18.65
C GLU A 42 -5.68 7.70 19.47
N GLU A 43 -5.36 8.56 20.41
CA GLU A 43 -6.33 9.27 21.24
C GLU A 43 -7.09 10.33 20.42
N LYS A 44 -6.36 11.14 19.63
CA LYS A 44 -6.92 12.15 18.73
C LYS A 44 -7.82 11.51 17.67
N PHE A 45 -7.36 10.43 17.04
CA PHE A 45 -8.12 9.69 16.03
C PHE A 45 -9.41 9.09 16.58
N ARG A 46 -9.34 8.48 17.78
CA ARG A 46 -10.53 7.96 18.48
C ARG A 46 -11.56 9.06 18.76
N THR A 47 -11.09 10.24 19.09
CA THR A 47 -11.96 11.42 19.30
C THR A 47 -12.56 11.90 18.01
N ALA A 48 -11.78 11.98 16.92
CA ALA A 48 -12.24 12.39 15.60
C ALA A 48 -13.34 11.47 15.03
N MET A 49 -13.33 10.18 15.37
CA MET A 49 -14.35 9.20 14.95
C MET A 49 -15.67 9.26 15.70
N LYS A 50 -15.77 10.00 16.81
CA LYS A 50 -17.02 10.07 17.59
C LYS A 50 -18.11 10.82 16.85
N GLY A 51 -19.32 10.28 16.86
CA GLY A 51 -20.53 10.90 16.32
C GLY A 51 -21.59 11.09 17.40
N SER A 52 -22.71 11.73 17.03
CA SER A 52 -23.86 11.97 17.92
C SER A 52 -24.81 10.77 18.03
N VAL A 53 -24.77 9.85 17.05
CA VAL A 53 -25.70 8.70 16.97
C VAL A 53 -25.13 7.49 17.68
N PRO A 54 -25.87 6.84 18.63
CA PRO A 54 -25.38 5.67 19.38
C PRO A 54 -24.95 4.49 18.51
N LEU A 55 -25.69 4.18 17.45
CA LEU A 55 -25.34 3.11 16.49
C LEU A 55 -24.01 3.40 15.84
N LEU A 56 -23.78 4.62 15.37
CA LEU A 56 -22.52 5.04 14.76
C LEU A 56 -21.35 4.86 15.72
N ASN A 57 -21.49 5.27 16.99
CA ASN A 57 -20.47 5.10 18.01
C ASN A 57 -20.16 3.60 18.30
N THR A 58 -21.15 2.73 18.18
CA THR A 58 -20.96 1.27 18.29
C THR A 58 -20.13 0.74 17.14
N ILE A 59 -20.42 1.16 15.92
CA ILE A 59 -19.66 0.79 14.72
C ILE A 59 -18.23 1.35 14.76
N MET A 60 -18.06 2.62 15.16
CA MET A 60 -16.72 3.23 15.30
C MET A 60 -15.87 2.47 16.31
N ARG A 61 -16.42 2.06 17.47
CA ARG A 61 -15.71 1.20 18.42
C ARG A 61 -15.32 -0.15 17.84
N TYR A 62 -16.16 -0.72 16.99
CA TYR A 62 -15.87 -1.97 16.29
C TYR A 62 -14.68 -1.80 15.32
N ILE A 63 -14.66 -0.73 14.52
CA ILE A 63 -13.57 -0.41 13.59
C ILE A 63 -12.26 -0.19 14.36
N ILE A 64 -12.26 0.65 15.40
CA ILE A 64 -11.07 0.99 16.20
C ILE A 64 -10.43 -0.25 16.85
N LYS A 65 -11.23 -1.19 17.34
CA LYS A 65 -10.72 -2.43 17.96
C LYS A 65 -9.99 -3.34 16.97
N ARG A 66 -10.16 -3.15 15.65
CA ARG A 66 -9.60 -3.98 14.59
C ARG A 66 -8.58 -3.26 13.73
N LYS A 67 -8.04 -2.16 14.26
CA LYS A 67 -6.97 -1.43 13.59
C LYS A 67 -5.78 -2.34 13.27
N GLY A 68 -5.17 -2.10 12.11
CA GLY A 68 -3.97 -2.81 11.69
C GLY A 68 -2.69 -2.25 12.31
N LYS A 69 -1.57 -2.47 11.65
CA LYS A 69 -0.22 -2.06 12.07
C LYS A 69 0.01 -0.52 12.02
N GLN A 70 -0.97 0.26 11.60
CA GLN A 70 -0.93 1.74 11.51
C GLN A 70 0.23 2.27 10.63
N MET A 71 0.51 1.59 9.55
CA MET A 71 1.65 1.93 8.69
C MET A 71 1.51 3.31 8.03
N ARG A 72 0.28 3.75 7.68
CA ARG A 72 0.03 5.05 7.05
C ARG A 72 0.34 6.21 7.99
N PRO A 73 -0.16 6.25 9.23
CA PRO A 73 0.30 7.22 10.22
C PRO A 73 1.81 7.24 10.39
N MET A 74 2.48 6.07 10.37
CA MET A 74 3.95 6.02 10.47
C MET A 74 4.61 6.74 9.28
N PHE A 75 4.17 6.52 8.04
CA PHE A 75 4.67 7.25 6.88
C PHE A 75 4.47 8.77 7.04
N VAL A 76 3.30 9.21 7.53
CA VAL A 76 3.04 10.64 7.77
C VAL A 76 3.99 11.22 8.80
N PHE A 77 4.08 10.61 9.99
CA PHE A 77 4.89 11.13 11.08
C PHE A 77 6.39 11.09 10.79
N LEU A 78 6.89 10.01 10.18
CA LEU A 78 8.29 9.90 9.81
C LEU A 78 8.67 10.93 8.73
N SER A 79 7.82 11.14 7.73
CA SER A 79 8.06 12.16 6.69
C SER A 79 8.01 13.58 7.27
N ALA A 80 7.08 13.88 8.16
CA ALA A 80 7.02 15.17 8.85
C ALA A 80 8.26 15.40 9.72
N GLY A 81 8.62 14.40 10.55
CA GLY A 81 9.78 14.46 11.41
C GLY A 81 11.08 14.69 10.64
N MET A 82 11.22 14.05 9.47
CA MET A 82 12.36 14.22 8.58
C MET A 82 12.41 15.61 7.94
N CYS A 83 11.25 16.17 7.59
CA CYS A 83 11.16 17.42 6.82
C CYS A 83 11.14 18.71 7.65
N GLY A 84 10.92 18.65 8.97
CA GLY A 84 10.86 19.87 9.77
C GLY A 84 10.34 19.69 11.20
N GLY A 85 9.89 18.50 11.55
CA GLY A 85 9.33 18.17 12.86
C GLY A 85 7.88 17.71 12.80
N ILE A 86 7.25 17.52 13.96
CA ILE A 86 5.89 17.03 14.06
C ILE A 86 5.06 18.09 14.80
N ASN A 87 3.89 18.44 14.28
CA ASN A 87 3.00 19.46 14.83
C ASN A 87 1.51 19.04 14.73
N GLU A 88 0.60 19.92 15.16
CA GLU A 88 -0.84 19.62 15.11
C GLU A 88 -1.37 19.38 13.68
N SER A 89 -0.82 20.05 12.67
CA SER A 89 -1.17 19.78 11.27
C SER A 89 -0.80 18.35 10.85
N THR A 90 0.32 17.83 11.36
CA THR A 90 0.74 16.43 11.11
C THR A 90 -0.26 15.42 11.67
N TYR A 91 -0.80 15.67 12.88
CA TYR A 91 -1.86 14.81 13.45
C TYR A 91 -3.16 14.88 12.64
N ARG A 92 -3.50 16.08 12.13
CA ARG A 92 -4.65 16.25 11.23
C ARG A 92 -4.46 15.52 9.91
N ALA A 93 -3.25 15.62 9.32
CA ALA A 93 -2.88 14.89 8.11
C ALA A 93 -3.03 13.38 8.29
N ALA A 94 -2.47 12.82 9.37
CA ALA A 94 -2.59 11.40 9.69
C ALA A 94 -4.05 10.97 9.90
N SER A 95 -4.85 11.82 10.58
CA SER A 95 -6.27 11.55 10.84
C SER A 95 -7.09 11.58 9.56
N LEU A 96 -6.90 12.59 8.70
CA LEU A 96 -7.56 12.72 7.40
C LEU A 96 -7.31 11.48 6.53
N ILE A 97 -6.05 11.07 6.40
CA ILE A 97 -5.66 9.89 5.60
C ILE A 97 -6.26 8.61 6.16
N GLU A 98 -6.20 8.38 7.47
CA GLU A 98 -6.70 7.14 8.07
C GLU A 98 -8.24 7.07 8.07
N LEU A 99 -8.94 8.20 8.22
CA LEU A 99 -10.40 8.29 8.06
C LEU A 99 -10.81 7.97 6.63
N LEU A 100 -10.16 8.60 5.64
CA LEU A 100 -10.41 8.35 4.22
C LEU A 100 -10.14 6.89 3.88
N HIS A 101 -8.98 6.35 4.26
CA HIS A 101 -8.67 4.95 3.99
C HIS A 101 -9.67 3.99 4.66
N THR A 102 -10.10 4.29 5.89
CA THR A 102 -11.11 3.46 6.55
C THR A 102 -12.44 3.52 5.82
N ALA A 103 -12.81 4.70 5.30
CA ALA A 103 -14.01 4.88 4.47
C ALA A 103 -13.94 4.05 3.19
N THR A 104 -12.80 4.12 2.46
CA THR A 104 -12.63 3.33 1.23
C THR A 104 -12.70 1.83 1.52
N LEU A 105 -12.07 1.34 2.60
CA LEU A 105 -12.16 -0.07 2.97
C LEU A 105 -13.59 -0.54 3.29
N VAL A 106 -14.40 0.34 3.90
CA VAL A 106 -15.80 0.01 4.20
C VAL A 106 -16.64 -0.02 2.92
N HIS A 107 -16.38 0.89 1.97
CA HIS A 107 -17.03 0.89 0.66
C HIS A 107 -16.59 -0.30 -0.20
N ASP A 108 -15.29 -0.62 -0.21
CA ASP A 108 -14.74 -1.77 -0.93
C ASP A 108 -15.37 -3.09 -0.46
N ASP A 109 -15.56 -3.27 0.86
CA ASP A 109 -16.24 -4.46 1.40
C ASP A 109 -17.67 -4.62 0.86
N VAL A 110 -18.34 -3.51 0.52
CA VAL A 110 -19.67 -3.54 -0.11
C VAL A 110 -19.58 -3.85 -1.61
N VAL A 111 -18.61 -3.24 -2.30
CA VAL A 111 -18.39 -3.43 -3.75
C VAL A 111 -17.95 -4.85 -4.06
N ASP A 112 -17.07 -5.43 -3.22
CA ASP A 112 -16.53 -6.78 -3.37
C ASP A 112 -17.43 -7.86 -2.75
N ASP A 113 -18.59 -7.48 -2.16
CA ASP A 113 -19.46 -8.37 -1.37
C ASP A 113 -18.69 -9.19 -0.32
N SER A 114 -17.67 -8.59 0.25
CA SER A 114 -16.74 -9.24 1.18
C SER A 114 -17.37 -9.37 2.56
N ASN A 115 -17.47 -10.62 3.06
CA ASN A 115 -17.99 -10.88 4.40
C ASN A 115 -16.93 -10.87 5.51
N LEU A 116 -15.67 -11.00 5.16
CA LEU A 116 -14.55 -11.08 6.12
C LEU A 116 -13.40 -10.16 5.70
N ARG A 117 -12.88 -9.41 6.68
CA ARG A 117 -11.67 -8.61 6.53
C ARG A 117 -10.72 -8.86 7.70
N ARG A 118 -9.49 -9.29 7.42
CA ARG A 118 -8.46 -9.63 8.43
C ARG A 118 -8.95 -10.62 9.50
N GLY A 119 -9.75 -11.61 9.09
CA GLY A 119 -10.30 -12.63 10.00
C GLY A 119 -11.50 -12.18 10.82
N PHE A 120 -12.02 -10.97 10.63
CA PHE A 120 -13.22 -10.45 11.27
C PHE A 120 -14.32 -10.20 10.26
N PHE A 121 -15.57 -10.23 10.71
CA PHE A 121 -16.70 -9.84 9.86
C PHE A 121 -16.58 -8.39 9.43
N SER A 122 -16.84 -8.11 8.15
CA SER A 122 -16.91 -6.77 7.59
C SER A 122 -18.13 -5.99 8.13
N ILE A 123 -18.17 -4.69 7.89
CA ILE A 123 -19.30 -3.85 8.36
C ILE A 123 -20.59 -4.24 7.65
N ASN A 124 -20.54 -4.49 6.34
CA ASN A 124 -21.71 -4.93 5.55
C ASN A 124 -22.23 -6.31 5.99
N ALA A 125 -21.35 -7.22 6.41
CA ALA A 125 -21.76 -8.54 6.92
C ALA A 125 -22.59 -8.44 8.21
N ILE A 126 -22.21 -7.52 9.13
CA ILE A 126 -22.89 -7.36 10.43
C ILE A 126 -24.09 -6.41 10.33
N TRP A 127 -23.91 -5.23 9.70
CA TRP A 127 -24.92 -4.16 9.71
C TRP A 127 -25.58 -3.93 8.34
N LYS A 128 -25.27 -4.76 7.33
CA LYS A 128 -25.77 -4.68 5.95
C LYS A 128 -25.21 -3.50 5.14
N ASN A 129 -25.31 -3.63 3.82
CA ASN A 129 -24.73 -2.69 2.85
C ASN A 129 -25.16 -1.23 3.09
N LYS A 130 -26.47 -0.99 3.37
CA LYS A 130 -26.98 0.35 3.63
C LYS A 130 -26.24 1.07 4.76
N ILE A 131 -25.98 0.36 5.86
CA ILE A 131 -25.26 0.95 7.01
C ILE A 131 -23.78 1.13 6.68
N ALA A 132 -23.18 0.17 5.97
CA ALA A 132 -21.77 0.28 5.55
C ALA A 132 -21.54 1.52 4.67
N VAL A 133 -22.38 1.76 3.66
CA VAL A 133 -22.28 2.97 2.80
C VAL A 133 -22.38 4.23 3.65
N LEU A 134 -23.40 4.37 4.52
CA LEU A 134 -23.56 5.56 5.36
C LEU A 134 -22.39 5.76 6.34
N VAL A 135 -21.78 4.70 6.83
CA VAL A 135 -20.58 4.75 7.69
C VAL A 135 -19.37 5.25 6.91
N GLY A 136 -19.17 4.76 5.67
CA GLY A 136 -18.11 5.24 4.79
C GLY A 136 -18.27 6.73 4.47
N ASP A 137 -19.48 7.18 4.12
CA ASP A 137 -19.78 8.58 3.86
C ASP A 137 -19.53 9.47 5.08
N TYR A 138 -19.90 8.98 6.28
CA TYR A 138 -19.62 9.70 7.53
C TYR A 138 -18.11 9.86 7.76
N LEU A 139 -17.32 8.79 7.60
CA LEU A 139 -15.88 8.83 7.78
C LEU A 139 -15.21 9.77 6.79
N LEU A 140 -15.62 9.72 5.52
CA LEU A 140 -15.15 10.62 4.48
C LEU A 140 -15.44 12.08 4.83
N SER A 141 -16.71 12.39 5.18
CA SER A 141 -17.12 13.74 5.57
C SER A 141 -16.37 14.25 6.80
N ARG A 142 -16.11 13.39 7.79
CA ARG A 142 -15.31 13.75 8.98
C ARG A 142 -13.88 14.12 8.61
N GLY A 143 -13.26 13.35 7.69
CA GLY A 143 -11.92 13.67 7.19
C GLY A 143 -11.88 15.03 6.50
N LEU A 144 -12.83 15.31 5.59
CA LEU A 144 -12.93 16.59 4.90
C LEU A 144 -13.09 17.76 5.87
N LEU A 145 -13.97 17.62 6.87
CA LEU A 145 -14.21 18.66 7.88
C LEU A 145 -12.96 18.96 8.71
N ILE A 146 -12.17 17.96 9.11
CA ILE A 146 -10.90 18.18 9.83
C ILE A 146 -9.97 19.10 9.03
N ALA A 147 -9.88 18.90 7.73
CA ALA A 147 -9.03 19.74 6.89
C ALA A 147 -9.62 21.15 6.71
N LEU A 148 -10.93 21.28 6.47
CA LEU A 148 -11.60 22.56 6.25
C LEU A 148 -11.63 23.44 7.50
N ASP A 149 -11.97 22.87 8.66
CA ASP A 149 -12.08 23.61 9.94
C ASP A 149 -10.73 24.20 10.40
N HIS A 150 -9.62 23.70 9.85
CA HIS A 150 -8.28 24.15 10.20
C HIS A 150 -7.52 24.78 9.02
N ASN A 151 -8.20 25.05 7.90
CA ASN A 151 -7.63 25.63 6.68
C ASN A 151 -6.46 24.82 6.08
N GLU A 152 -6.47 23.48 6.22
CA GLU A 152 -5.46 22.56 5.69
C GLU A 152 -5.71 22.25 4.21
N PHE A 153 -5.81 23.29 3.37
CA PHE A 153 -6.21 23.14 1.96
C PHE A 153 -5.22 22.37 1.12
N GLU A 154 -3.92 22.45 1.43
CA GLU A 154 -2.90 21.69 0.72
C GLU A 154 -3.02 20.17 1.03
N LEU A 155 -3.20 19.82 2.30
CA LEU A 155 -3.46 18.43 2.71
C LEU A 155 -4.71 17.88 2.05
N LEU A 156 -5.78 18.69 2.05
CA LEU A 156 -7.05 18.32 1.40
C LEU A 156 -6.87 18.09 -0.10
N ARG A 157 -6.11 18.93 -0.80
CA ARG A 157 -5.82 18.80 -2.23
C ARG A 157 -5.05 17.50 -2.52
N ILE A 158 -4.00 17.21 -1.74
CA ILE A 158 -3.19 15.99 -1.90
C ILE A 158 -4.07 14.75 -1.74
N VAL A 159 -4.87 14.69 -0.65
CA VAL A 159 -5.69 13.53 -0.31
C VAL A 159 -6.87 13.36 -1.27
N SER A 160 -7.50 14.46 -1.72
CA SER A 160 -8.60 14.40 -2.69
C SER A 160 -8.12 13.89 -4.06
N ASN A 161 -6.93 14.31 -4.52
CA ASN A 161 -6.33 13.79 -5.74
C ASN A 161 -6.04 12.28 -5.61
N ALA A 162 -5.51 11.85 -4.47
CA ALA A 162 -5.27 10.43 -4.22
C ALA A 162 -6.56 9.61 -4.26
N THR A 163 -7.63 10.09 -3.64
CA THR A 163 -8.93 9.41 -3.65
C THR A 163 -9.47 9.26 -5.06
N ARG A 164 -9.38 10.33 -5.87
CA ARG A 164 -9.79 10.28 -7.28
C ARG A 164 -8.98 9.23 -8.04
N GLU A 165 -7.65 9.25 -7.92
CA GLU A 165 -6.78 8.27 -8.60
C GLU A 165 -7.07 6.84 -8.15
N MET A 166 -7.31 6.62 -6.84
CA MET A 166 -7.66 5.30 -6.32
C MET A 166 -8.95 4.76 -6.97
N SER A 167 -9.98 5.59 -7.07
CA SER A 167 -11.26 5.22 -7.71
C SER A 167 -11.08 4.96 -9.22
N GLU A 168 -10.32 5.80 -9.92
CA GLU A 168 -9.97 5.57 -11.32
C GLU A 168 -9.18 4.26 -11.52
N GLY A 169 -8.25 3.95 -10.62
CA GLY A 169 -7.46 2.72 -10.64
C GLY A 169 -8.31 1.48 -10.44
N GLU A 170 -9.30 1.53 -9.53
CA GLU A 170 -10.24 0.43 -9.31
C GLU A 170 -11.12 0.19 -10.55
N LEU A 171 -11.69 1.25 -11.11
CA LEU A 171 -12.49 1.16 -12.34
C LEU A 171 -11.66 0.62 -13.52
N LEU A 172 -10.41 1.06 -13.67
CA LEU A 172 -9.49 0.55 -14.68
C LEU A 172 -9.21 -0.94 -14.48
N GLN A 173 -8.97 -1.36 -13.25
CA GLN A 173 -8.77 -2.78 -12.93
C GLN A 173 -10.00 -3.62 -13.32
N ILE A 174 -11.22 -3.17 -12.96
CA ILE A 174 -12.48 -3.87 -13.30
C ILE A 174 -12.67 -3.94 -14.81
N GLU A 175 -12.42 -2.85 -15.55
CA GLU A 175 -12.52 -2.83 -17.01
C GLU A 175 -11.55 -3.81 -17.66
N LYS A 176 -10.29 -3.82 -17.22
CA LYS A 176 -9.24 -4.65 -17.79
C LYS A 176 -9.36 -6.13 -17.41
N ALA A 177 -9.82 -6.44 -16.19
CA ALA A 177 -10.08 -7.80 -15.77
C ALA A 177 -11.11 -8.49 -16.69
N ARG A 178 -12.12 -7.76 -17.16
CA ARG A 178 -13.13 -8.30 -18.10
C ARG A 178 -12.55 -8.70 -19.47
N ARG A 179 -11.50 -8.02 -19.93
CA ARG A 179 -10.88 -8.23 -21.26
C ARG A 179 -9.69 -9.18 -21.20
N LEU A 180 -9.02 -9.30 -20.07
CA LEU A 180 -7.77 -10.05 -19.86
C LEU A 180 -6.65 -9.64 -20.85
N ASP A 181 -6.65 -8.39 -21.29
CA ASP A 181 -5.64 -7.79 -22.18
C ASP A 181 -4.75 -6.80 -21.43
N ILE A 182 -4.31 -7.18 -20.22
CA ILE A 182 -3.48 -6.33 -19.37
C ILE A 182 -2.03 -6.41 -19.84
N ALA A 183 -1.58 -5.35 -20.49
CA ALA A 183 -0.17 -5.11 -20.74
C ALA A 183 0.54 -4.66 -19.45
N GLU A 184 1.86 -4.77 -19.41
CA GLU A 184 2.64 -4.48 -18.19
C GLU A 184 2.52 -3.01 -17.75
N ASP A 185 2.49 -2.07 -18.68
CA ASP A 185 2.27 -0.65 -18.42
C ASP A 185 0.91 -0.36 -17.76
N VAL A 186 -0.13 -1.06 -18.21
CA VAL A 186 -1.48 -0.99 -17.61
C VAL A 186 -1.47 -1.55 -16.19
N TYR A 187 -0.76 -2.66 -15.94
CA TYR A 187 -0.59 -3.19 -14.59
C TYR A 187 0.07 -2.15 -13.68
N PHE A 188 1.17 -1.53 -14.11
CA PHE A 188 1.84 -0.49 -13.33
C PHE A 188 0.94 0.74 -13.10
N ASP A 189 0.13 1.15 -14.08
CA ASP A 189 -0.82 2.25 -13.89
C ASP A 189 -1.90 1.91 -12.86
N ILE A 190 -2.43 0.67 -12.88
CA ILE A 190 -3.41 0.19 -11.89
C ILE A 190 -2.82 0.23 -10.48
N ILE A 191 -1.67 -0.40 -10.24
CA ILE A 191 -1.09 -0.48 -8.89
C ILE A 191 -0.59 0.89 -8.40
N ARG A 192 -0.12 1.75 -9.30
CA ARG A 192 0.22 3.14 -9.02
C ARG A 192 -0.99 3.88 -8.48
N LYS A 193 -2.11 3.86 -9.21
CA LYS A 193 -3.34 4.56 -8.86
C LYS A 193 -4.00 3.96 -7.62
N LYS A 194 -4.24 2.64 -7.60
CA LYS A 194 -5.02 1.97 -6.57
C LYS A 194 -4.31 1.92 -5.21
N THR A 195 -2.99 1.71 -5.19
CA THR A 195 -2.23 1.44 -3.96
C THR A 195 -1.16 2.48 -3.67
N ALA A 196 -0.28 2.77 -4.65
CA ALA A 196 0.91 3.56 -4.39
C ALA A 196 0.60 5.03 -4.13
N THR A 197 -0.40 5.60 -4.80
CA THR A 197 -0.85 6.99 -4.61
C THR A 197 -1.25 7.29 -3.17
N LEU A 198 -1.87 6.36 -2.45
CA LEU A 198 -2.22 6.56 -1.05
C LEU A 198 -0.97 6.63 -0.16
N ILE A 199 0.04 5.79 -0.39
CA ILE A 199 1.30 5.83 0.36
C ILE A 199 2.08 7.11 0.02
N ALA A 200 2.09 7.51 -1.25
CA ALA A 200 2.64 8.79 -1.69
C ALA A 200 1.99 9.98 -0.97
N SER A 201 0.65 9.95 -0.84
CA SER A 201 -0.09 10.98 -0.10
C SER A 201 0.26 11.03 1.38
N CYS A 202 0.51 9.87 2.02
CA CYS A 202 0.96 9.85 3.42
C CYS A 202 2.28 10.61 3.58
N CYS A 203 3.26 10.33 2.72
CA CYS A 203 4.57 10.94 2.78
C CYS A 203 4.52 12.44 2.42
N ALA A 204 3.80 12.79 1.35
CA ALA A 204 3.63 14.18 0.92
C ALA A 204 2.87 15.02 1.96
N CYS A 205 1.79 14.50 2.55
CA CYS A 205 1.06 15.18 3.61
C CYS A 205 1.91 15.37 4.87
N GLY A 206 2.78 14.40 5.19
CA GLY A 206 3.76 14.56 6.26
C GLY A 206 4.66 15.78 6.03
N ALA A 207 5.26 15.90 4.85
CA ALA A 207 6.11 17.04 4.49
C ALA A 207 5.32 18.36 4.40
N ALA A 208 4.13 18.36 3.79
CA ALA A 208 3.27 19.54 3.65
C ALA A 208 2.81 20.07 5.02
N SER A 209 2.51 19.18 5.98
CA SER A 209 2.05 19.56 7.34
C SER A 209 3.06 20.40 8.13
N VAL A 210 4.31 20.37 7.73
CA VAL A 210 5.41 21.14 8.37
C VAL A 210 5.94 22.28 7.47
N ASN A 211 5.19 22.62 6.41
CA ASN A 211 5.56 23.65 5.44
C ASN A 211 6.97 23.45 4.85
N ALA A 212 7.30 22.22 4.49
CA ALA A 212 8.66 21.84 4.05
C ALA A 212 9.07 22.42 2.68
N GLY A 213 8.15 23.07 1.97
CA GLY A 213 8.33 23.57 0.61
C GLY A 213 8.05 22.52 -0.46
N GLU A 214 7.74 22.99 -1.67
CA GLU A 214 7.24 22.17 -2.77
C GLU A 214 8.21 21.06 -3.18
N GLU A 215 9.52 21.36 -3.22
CA GLU A 215 10.55 20.38 -3.58
C GLU A 215 10.57 19.16 -2.63
N ARG A 216 10.48 19.42 -1.32
CA ARG A 216 10.47 18.33 -0.32
C ARG A 216 9.15 17.57 -0.34
N VAL A 217 8.03 18.24 -0.52
CA VAL A 217 6.73 17.59 -0.69
C VAL A 217 6.75 16.67 -1.91
N LYS A 218 7.32 17.12 -3.04
CA LYS A 218 7.49 16.31 -4.24
C LYS A 218 8.43 15.12 -4.00
N ALA A 219 9.58 15.32 -3.36
CA ALA A 219 10.52 14.24 -3.05
C ALA A 219 9.86 13.17 -2.16
N MET A 220 9.04 13.58 -1.17
CA MET A 220 8.30 12.64 -0.33
C MET A 220 7.17 11.94 -1.09
N TRP A 221 6.52 12.62 -2.02
CA TRP A 221 5.58 11.97 -2.93
C TRP A 221 6.25 10.87 -3.74
N GLU A 222 7.39 11.16 -4.38
CA GLU A 222 8.15 10.18 -5.18
C GLU A 222 8.64 8.99 -4.34
N PHE A 223 9.14 9.26 -3.12
CA PHE A 223 9.48 8.20 -2.18
C PHE A 223 8.29 7.29 -1.92
N GLY A 224 7.15 7.86 -1.53
CA GLY A 224 5.95 7.10 -1.19
C GLY A 224 5.36 6.35 -2.38
N LEU A 225 5.43 6.94 -3.59
CA LEU A 225 4.96 6.32 -4.82
C LEU A 225 5.77 5.06 -5.14
N ASN A 226 7.09 5.16 -5.15
CA ASN A 226 7.98 4.03 -5.42
C ASN A 226 7.87 2.96 -4.32
N ALA A 227 7.78 3.36 -3.06
CA ALA A 227 7.54 2.46 -1.93
C ALA A 227 6.21 1.70 -2.06
N GLY A 228 5.16 2.38 -2.50
CA GLY A 228 3.84 1.80 -2.71
C GLY A 228 3.78 0.80 -3.87
N ILE A 229 4.48 1.08 -4.97
CA ILE A 229 4.61 0.14 -6.10
C ILE A 229 5.37 -1.12 -5.64
N ALA A 230 6.53 -0.95 -4.97
CA ALA A 230 7.30 -2.08 -4.44
C ALA A 230 6.48 -2.93 -3.45
N PHE A 231 5.71 -2.27 -2.58
CA PHE A 231 4.80 -2.92 -1.64
C PHE A 231 3.73 -3.76 -2.35
N GLN A 232 3.09 -3.22 -3.41
CA GLN A 232 2.04 -3.95 -4.13
C GLN A 232 2.61 -5.15 -4.89
N ILE A 233 3.76 -5.00 -5.57
CA ILE A 233 4.42 -6.14 -6.22
C ILE A 233 4.74 -7.24 -5.19
N LYS A 234 5.17 -6.87 -3.98
CA LYS A 234 5.40 -7.85 -2.90
C LYS A 234 4.11 -8.55 -2.47
N ASP A 235 3.00 -7.81 -2.37
CA ASP A 235 1.68 -8.40 -2.05
C ASP A 235 1.25 -9.40 -3.12
N ASP A 236 1.41 -9.07 -4.40
CA ASP A 236 1.10 -9.97 -5.52
C ASP A 236 1.98 -11.23 -5.50
N LEU A 237 3.26 -11.09 -5.13
CA LEU A 237 4.18 -12.23 -5.00
C LEU A 237 3.75 -13.21 -3.88
N PHE A 238 3.07 -12.75 -2.83
CA PHE A 238 2.57 -13.65 -1.79
C PHE A 238 1.54 -14.64 -2.30
N ASP A 239 0.78 -14.29 -3.33
CA ASP A 239 -0.23 -15.18 -3.90
C ASP A 239 0.39 -16.43 -4.56
N TYR A 240 1.64 -16.36 -4.96
CA TYR A 240 2.40 -17.47 -5.56
C TYR A 240 3.17 -18.32 -4.55
N GLU A 241 3.26 -17.94 -3.26
CA GLU A 241 4.00 -18.70 -2.26
C GLU A 241 3.27 -20.00 -1.90
N ILE A 242 3.84 -21.17 -2.26
CA ILE A 242 3.24 -22.51 -2.12
C ILE A 242 3.04 -22.92 -0.65
N HIS A 243 3.77 -22.30 0.29
CA HIS A 243 3.72 -22.61 1.73
C HIS A 243 3.17 -21.44 2.55
N ASN A 244 2.02 -20.91 2.17
CA ASN A 244 1.39 -19.84 2.93
C ASN A 244 0.94 -20.34 4.30
N LYS A 245 1.55 -19.82 5.37
CA LYS A 245 1.12 -20.03 6.78
C LYS A 245 -0.32 -19.56 7.05
N THR A 246 -0.93 -18.86 6.09
CA THR A 246 -2.30 -18.32 6.18
C THR A 246 -3.39 -19.32 5.82
N GLY A 247 -3.03 -20.53 5.34
CA GLY A 247 -3.99 -21.55 4.92
C GLY A 247 -4.76 -21.23 3.64
N LYS A 248 -4.44 -20.12 2.93
CA LYS A 248 -5.01 -19.83 1.62
C LYS A 248 -4.26 -20.63 0.56
N PRO A 249 -4.98 -21.30 -0.38
CA PRO A 249 -4.33 -21.94 -1.51
C PRO A 249 -3.63 -20.87 -2.38
N ALA A 250 -2.47 -21.22 -2.97
CA ALA A 250 -1.80 -20.37 -3.95
C ALA A 250 -2.72 -20.10 -5.16
N GLY A 251 -2.58 -18.94 -5.79
CA GLY A 251 -3.37 -18.57 -6.97
C GLY A 251 -4.74 -17.97 -6.65
N THR A 252 -4.92 -17.34 -5.50
CA THR A 252 -6.17 -16.62 -5.16
C THR A 252 -6.41 -15.46 -6.14
N ASP A 253 -5.37 -14.70 -6.52
CA ASP A 253 -5.49 -13.62 -7.50
C ASP A 253 -5.87 -14.14 -8.89
N ILE A 254 -5.42 -15.35 -9.27
CA ILE A 254 -5.85 -16.01 -10.50
C ILE A 254 -7.35 -16.34 -10.43
N ARG A 255 -7.83 -16.83 -9.27
CA ARG A 255 -9.26 -17.10 -9.03
C ARG A 255 -10.11 -15.83 -9.06
N ASP A 256 -9.57 -14.73 -8.58
CA ASP A 256 -10.18 -13.41 -8.67
C ASP A 256 -10.02 -12.76 -10.07
N GLN A 257 -9.48 -13.50 -11.04
CA GLN A 257 -9.22 -13.06 -12.43
C GLN A 257 -8.29 -11.82 -12.51
N LYS A 258 -7.41 -11.65 -11.53
CA LYS A 258 -6.42 -10.57 -11.50
C LYS A 258 -5.17 -10.98 -12.27
N MET A 259 -4.75 -10.12 -13.19
CA MET A 259 -3.51 -10.29 -13.94
C MET A 259 -2.37 -9.60 -13.18
N THR A 260 -1.63 -10.37 -12.39
CA THR A 260 -0.47 -9.87 -11.62
C THR A 260 0.82 -9.95 -12.45
N LEU A 261 1.85 -9.20 -12.03
CA LEU A 261 3.11 -9.05 -12.79
C LEU A 261 3.78 -10.39 -13.16
N PRO A 262 3.87 -11.40 -12.26
CA PRO A 262 4.41 -12.71 -12.63
C PRO A 262 3.65 -13.40 -13.76
N LEU A 263 2.32 -13.27 -13.78
CA LEU A 263 1.46 -13.87 -14.79
C LEU A 263 1.55 -13.12 -16.13
N ILE A 264 1.61 -11.79 -16.10
CA ILE A 264 1.82 -10.94 -17.29
C ILE A 264 3.16 -11.27 -17.95
N TYR A 265 4.21 -11.46 -17.15
CA TYR A 265 5.51 -11.88 -17.65
C TYR A 265 5.41 -13.23 -18.37
N LEU A 266 4.81 -14.24 -17.76
CA LEU A 266 4.59 -15.55 -18.40
C LEU A 266 3.83 -15.38 -19.71
N LEU A 267 2.72 -14.62 -19.70
CA LEU A 267 1.90 -14.39 -20.89
C LEU A 267 2.72 -13.76 -22.03
N ASN A 268 3.56 -12.75 -21.72
CA ASN A 268 4.36 -12.05 -22.72
C ASN A 268 5.46 -12.92 -23.34
N HIS A 269 5.94 -13.93 -22.59
CA HIS A 269 7.01 -14.85 -23.04
C HIS A 269 6.49 -16.22 -23.50
N SER A 270 5.18 -16.37 -23.69
CA SER A 270 4.54 -17.61 -24.14
C SER A 270 4.21 -17.57 -25.63
N GLY A 271 4.22 -18.72 -26.30
CA GLY A 271 3.75 -18.88 -27.67
C GLY A 271 2.21 -18.78 -27.77
N VAL A 272 1.69 -18.68 -28.99
CA VAL A 272 0.25 -18.44 -29.23
C VAL A 272 -0.66 -19.48 -28.59
N ILE A 273 -0.27 -20.76 -28.61
CA ILE A 273 -1.09 -21.86 -28.03
C ILE A 273 -1.09 -21.75 -26.49
N GLU A 274 0.08 -21.51 -25.90
CA GLU A 274 0.22 -21.36 -24.46
C GLU A 274 -0.49 -20.11 -23.95
N LYS A 275 -0.39 -18.97 -24.67
CA LYS A 275 -1.18 -17.76 -24.36
C LYS A 275 -2.67 -18.01 -24.30
N ARG A 276 -3.21 -18.74 -25.28
CA ARG A 276 -4.64 -19.10 -25.29
C ARG A 276 -5.01 -19.99 -24.09
N TRP A 277 -4.14 -20.92 -23.74
CA TRP A 277 -4.35 -21.79 -22.57
C TRP A 277 -4.33 -20.99 -21.27
N ILE A 278 -3.37 -20.07 -21.08
CA ILE A 278 -3.28 -19.19 -19.91
C ILE A 278 -4.55 -18.34 -19.79
N ILE A 279 -4.92 -17.63 -20.86
CA ILE A 279 -6.11 -16.77 -20.88
C ILE A 279 -7.39 -17.59 -20.59
N ASN A 280 -7.53 -18.77 -21.19
CA ASN A 280 -8.67 -19.65 -20.95
C ASN A 280 -8.70 -20.16 -19.51
N THR A 281 -7.55 -20.42 -18.89
CA THR A 281 -7.46 -20.81 -17.47
C THR A 281 -7.96 -19.70 -16.57
N VAL A 282 -7.47 -18.48 -16.73
CA VAL A 282 -7.88 -17.33 -15.91
C VAL A 282 -9.34 -16.95 -16.15
N LYS A 283 -9.84 -17.05 -17.40
CA LYS A 283 -11.19 -16.60 -17.77
C LYS A 283 -12.29 -17.59 -17.41
N SER A 284 -12.05 -18.89 -17.62
CA SER A 284 -13.10 -19.89 -17.63
C SER A 284 -12.82 -21.10 -16.74
N HIS A 285 -11.62 -21.22 -16.17
CA HIS A 285 -11.21 -22.35 -15.35
C HIS A 285 -10.46 -21.88 -14.09
N TYR A 286 -10.79 -20.69 -13.60
CA TYR A 286 -10.17 -20.07 -12.43
C TYR A 286 -10.48 -20.82 -11.11
N ASP A 287 -11.52 -21.63 -11.08
CA ASP A 287 -11.95 -22.48 -9.96
C ASP A 287 -11.40 -23.93 -10.06
N ASP A 288 -10.81 -24.31 -11.21
CA ASP A 288 -10.13 -25.60 -11.40
C ASP A 288 -8.78 -25.62 -10.69
N ALA A 289 -8.76 -26.11 -9.46
CA ALA A 289 -7.55 -26.09 -8.62
C ALA A 289 -6.32 -26.79 -9.24
N PRO A 290 -6.41 -28.00 -9.86
CA PRO A 290 -5.32 -28.61 -10.61
C PRO A 290 -4.77 -27.69 -11.72
N ARG A 291 -5.64 -27.09 -12.49
CA ARG A 291 -5.26 -26.23 -13.62
C ARG A 291 -4.63 -24.91 -13.16
N VAL A 292 -5.13 -24.31 -12.08
CA VAL A 292 -4.53 -23.15 -11.44
C VAL A 292 -3.13 -23.50 -10.89
N ALA A 293 -2.99 -24.66 -10.27
CA ALA A 293 -1.68 -25.12 -9.78
C ALA A 293 -0.66 -25.32 -10.92
N GLU A 294 -1.08 -25.88 -12.06
CA GLU A 294 -0.24 -25.99 -13.27
C GLU A 294 0.17 -24.58 -13.77
N LEU A 295 -0.77 -23.62 -13.80
CA LEU A 295 -0.46 -22.26 -14.22
C LEU A 295 0.58 -21.60 -13.27
N VAL A 296 0.42 -21.77 -11.96
CA VAL A 296 1.38 -21.28 -10.95
C VAL A 296 2.77 -21.93 -11.17
N ALA A 297 2.83 -23.23 -11.41
CA ALA A 297 4.09 -23.94 -11.71
C ALA A 297 4.78 -23.33 -12.95
N LYS A 298 4.02 -23.09 -14.03
CA LYS A 298 4.56 -22.44 -15.25
C LYS A 298 5.10 -21.02 -14.99
N VAL A 299 4.47 -20.25 -14.11
CA VAL A 299 4.97 -18.92 -13.70
C VAL A 299 6.34 -19.03 -13.04
N TYR A 300 6.54 -20.06 -12.19
CA TYR A 300 7.86 -20.33 -11.57
C TYR A 300 8.89 -20.77 -12.59
N GLU A 301 8.57 -21.77 -13.40
CA GLU A 301 9.48 -22.37 -14.39
C GLU A 301 9.97 -21.36 -15.44
N ARG A 302 9.10 -20.44 -15.86
CA ARG A 302 9.42 -19.42 -16.87
C ARG A 302 10.05 -18.14 -16.29
N GLY A 303 10.28 -18.09 -14.98
CA GLY A 303 10.98 -16.97 -14.33
C GLY A 303 10.11 -15.76 -13.98
N GLY A 304 8.79 -15.85 -14.06
CA GLY A 304 7.89 -14.74 -13.75
C GLY A 304 8.03 -14.22 -12.31
N ILE A 305 8.30 -15.10 -11.35
CA ILE A 305 8.58 -14.73 -9.95
C ILE A 305 9.91 -13.96 -9.84
N GLY A 306 10.95 -14.41 -10.55
CA GLY A 306 12.26 -13.75 -10.57
C GLY A 306 12.14 -12.33 -11.10
N TYR A 307 11.46 -12.17 -12.24
CA TYR A 307 11.19 -10.86 -12.86
C TYR A 307 10.44 -9.90 -11.92
N ALA A 308 9.35 -10.36 -11.29
CA ALA A 308 8.59 -9.52 -10.37
C ALA A 308 9.41 -9.10 -9.14
N LYS A 309 10.27 -10.01 -8.60
CA LYS A 309 11.22 -9.67 -7.53
C LYS A 309 12.23 -8.60 -7.96
N GLU A 310 12.77 -8.71 -9.17
CA GLU A 310 13.71 -7.71 -9.73
C GLU A 310 13.02 -6.35 -9.83
N LYS A 311 11.81 -6.28 -10.39
CA LYS A 311 11.03 -5.05 -10.46
C LYS A 311 10.71 -4.46 -9.09
N MET A 312 10.32 -5.29 -8.12
CA MET A 312 10.11 -4.85 -6.74
C MET A 312 11.38 -4.19 -6.15
N LEU A 313 12.55 -4.81 -6.36
CA LEU A 313 13.83 -4.28 -5.88
C LEU A 313 14.22 -2.98 -6.60
N GLU A 314 13.93 -2.86 -7.89
CA GLU A 314 14.14 -1.63 -8.66
C GLU A 314 13.34 -0.45 -8.07
N PHE A 315 12.05 -0.63 -7.81
CA PHE A 315 11.22 0.41 -7.19
C PHE A 315 11.62 0.68 -5.74
N ARG A 316 12.01 -0.33 -4.98
CA ARG A 316 12.58 -0.14 -3.64
C ARG A 316 13.83 0.74 -3.69
N GLN A 317 14.72 0.51 -4.66
CA GLN A 317 15.92 1.31 -4.79
C GLN A 317 15.60 2.76 -5.17
N LYS A 318 14.68 2.99 -6.11
CA LYS A 318 14.21 4.35 -6.45
C LYS A 318 13.67 5.10 -5.24
N ALA A 319 12.92 4.41 -4.37
CA ALA A 319 12.45 5.00 -3.12
C ALA A 319 13.63 5.32 -2.18
N MET A 320 14.60 4.42 -2.00
CA MET A 320 15.80 4.68 -1.19
C MET A 320 16.60 5.88 -1.70
N ASP A 321 16.73 6.02 -3.02
CA ASP A 321 17.45 7.13 -3.64
C ASP A 321 16.81 8.49 -3.30
N SER A 322 15.49 8.53 -3.14
CA SER A 322 14.77 9.75 -2.70
C SER A 322 15.12 10.17 -1.28
N LEU A 323 15.69 9.30 -0.45
CA LEU A 323 16.14 9.60 0.91
C LEU A 323 17.60 10.03 1.00
N ALA A 324 18.36 9.97 -0.10
CA ALA A 324 19.81 10.22 -0.08
C ALA A 324 20.21 11.60 0.48
N GLY A 325 19.35 12.63 0.28
CA GLY A 325 19.56 13.98 0.80
C GLY A 325 19.35 14.13 2.32
N PHE A 326 18.94 13.06 3.03
CA PHE A 326 18.61 13.06 4.45
C PHE A 326 19.49 12.11 5.28
N ALA A 327 20.73 11.84 4.83
CA ALA A 327 21.66 10.95 5.51
C ALA A 327 21.91 11.40 6.97
N GLY A 328 21.91 10.45 7.92
CA GLY A 328 22.08 10.71 9.35
C GLY A 328 20.81 11.24 10.06
N ASN A 329 19.69 11.33 9.37
CA ASN A 329 18.42 11.69 9.98
C ASN A 329 17.68 10.43 10.47
N ARG A 330 17.42 10.33 11.78
CA ARG A 330 16.77 9.16 12.41
C ARG A 330 15.40 8.80 11.80
N TYR A 331 14.65 9.79 11.30
CA TYR A 331 13.35 9.55 10.66
C TYR A 331 13.51 8.99 9.26
N ALA A 332 14.55 9.42 8.51
CA ALA A 332 14.89 8.86 7.21
C ALA A 332 15.37 7.41 7.34
N GLU A 333 16.15 7.08 8.36
CA GLU A 333 16.56 5.72 8.69
C GLU A 333 15.34 4.84 8.96
N SER A 334 14.38 5.31 9.78
CA SER A 334 13.14 4.59 10.06
C SER A 334 12.23 4.47 8.83
N LEU A 335 12.19 5.45 7.92
CA LEU A 335 11.48 5.33 6.64
C LEU A 335 12.10 4.26 5.74
N ALA A 336 13.44 4.21 5.67
CA ALA A 336 14.16 3.19 4.94
C ALA A 336 13.90 1.78 5.53
N GLU A 337 13.95 1.63 6.85
CA GLU A 337 13.62 0.39 7.54
C GLU A 337 12.15 -0.02 7.33
N LEU A 338 11.21 0.94 7.32
CA LEU A 338 9.79 0.69 7.05
C LEU A 338 9.60 0.19 5.62
N LEU A 339 10.29 0.75 4.64
CA LEU A 339 10.28 0.28 3.25
C LEU A 339 10.82 -1.15 3.15
N ILE A 340 11.95 -1.45 3.79
CA ILE A 340 12.52 -2.80 3.84
C ILE A 340 11.52 -3.76 4.50
N TYR A 341 10.98 -3.39 5.66
CA TYR A 341 9.97 -4.19 6.36
C TYR A 341 8.76 -4.53 5.47
N THR A 342 8.28 -3.58 4.66
CA THR A 342 7.11 -3.81 3.79
C THR A 342 7.41 -4.73 2.61
N THR A 343 8.65 -4.74 2.13
CA THR A 343 9.08 -5.53 0.95
C THR A 343 9.72 -6.87 1.31
N GLU A 344 10.19 -7.04 2.56
CA GLU A 344 10.82 -8.30 3.02
C GLU A 344 9.94 -9.10 4.00
N ARG A 345 8.79 -8.57 4.40
CA ARG A 345 7.85 -9.30 5.28
C ARG A 345 7.46 -10.65 4.69
N ASN A 346 7.41 -11.65 5.56
CA ASN A 346 6.68 -12.88 5.31
C ASN A 346 5.32 -12.70 6.02
N LYS A 347 4.22 -12.94 5.32
CA LYS A 347 2.88 -12.77 5.90
C LYS A 347 2.76 -13.32 7.30
#